data_f1b00e93de7ef683aaa8b0649fc1dc10
#
_entry.id   f1b00e93de7ef683aaa8b0649fc1dc10
#
_cell.length_a   1.000
_cell.length_b   1.000
_cell.length_c   1.000
_cell.angle_alpha   90.00
_cell.angle_beta   90.00
_cell.angle_gamma   90.00
#
_symmetry.space_group_name_H-M   'P 1'
#
loop_
_entity.id
_entity.type
_entity.pdbx_description
1 polymer ?
#
loop_
_entity_poly.entity_id
_entity_poly.type
_entity_poly.pdbx_seq_one_letter_code
_entity_poly.pdbx_strand_id
1 'polypeptide(L)'
;MISPLAYIHPGAKLGENCTVEPFVYIDDNVVIGDNCHIMAHASVLSGTRMGTNNKIHHGAVVGGIPQDLKFVGEETTLEMGDNNMVRENVTLNRGTASKGKTVIGSNNLFMENSHIGHDSVIGSGCIIGNSTKIAGEVTISDNAILSACVLVHQFTHIGSYVMLQGGSRINKDIPPYIIVAREPAKYSGLNIVGLRRRGFSNEAIKSIHAAYRHIYESGTIVSTAIARIKESGNVTPEVEYIIDFVEKVSERGIIG
;
A
#
# COMPACT_ATOMS: atom_id res chain seq x y z
N MET A 1 27.18 -10.98 0.13
CA MET A 1 28.42 -10.16 0.16
C MET A 1 28.17 -8.92 1.01
N ILE A 2 29.02 -8.63 2.00
CA ILE A 2 28.86 -7.44 2.86
C ILE A 2 30.08 -6.53 2.65
N SER A 3 29.84 -5.28 2.31
CA SER A 3 30.89 -4.28 2.13
C SER A 3 31.55 -3.92 3.47
N PRO A 4 32.89 -3.83 3.56
CA PRO A 4 33.56 -3.35 4.76
C PRO A 4 33.32 -1.85 5.04
N LEU A 5 32.75 -1.10 4.10
CA LEU A 5 32.37 0.30 4.27
C LEU A 5 30.91 0.49 4.72
N ALA A 6 30.15 -0.60 4.88
CA ALA A 6 28.81 -0.53 5.47
C ALA A 6 28.92 -0.50 7.01
N TYR A 7 28.02 0.25 7.65
CA TYR A 7 27.82 0.15 9.10
C TYR A 7 26.66 -0.79 9.39
N ILE A 8 26.91 -1.84 10.12
CA ILE A 8 25.90 -2.79 10.58
C ILE A 8 26.04 -2.91 12.09
N HIS A 9 25.00 -2.52 12.83
CA HIS A 9 25.01 -2.63 14.28
C HIS A 9 25.12 -4.10 14.71
N PRO A 10 25.91 -4.45 15.75
CA PRO A 10 26.08 -5.85 16.20
C PRO A 10 24.79 -6.55 16.61
N GLY A 11 23.76 -5.83 17.00
CA GLY A 11 22.43 -6.35 17.34
C GLY A 11 21.52 -6.62 16.13
N ALA A 12 21.91 -6.21 14.92
CA ALA A 12 21.17 -6.52 13.71
C ALA A 12 21.32 -8.00 13.30
N LYS A 13 20.25 -8.58 12.78
CA LYS A 13 20.24 -9.97 12.30
C LYS A 13 20.00 -9.98 10.79
N LEU A 14 20.94 -10.50 10.03
CA LEU A 14 20.86 -10.66 8.59
C LEU A 14 20.77 -12.15 8.25
N GLY A 15 19.87 -12.48 7.33
CA GLY A 15 19.75 -13.82 6.77
C GLY A 15 20.90 -14.17 5.83
N GLU A 16 20.80 -15.35 5.25
CA GLU A 16 21.81 -15.87 4.33
C GLU A 16 21.81 -15.13 2.99
N ASN A 17 22.98 -15.13 2.32
CA ASN A 17 23.17 -14.60 0.97
C ASN A 17 22.78 -13.11 0.77
N CYS A 18 22.71 -12.34 1.85
CA CYS A 18 22.46 -10.91 1.74
C CYS A 18 23.63 -10.18 1.06
N THR A 19 23.31 -9.19 0.23
CA THR A 19 24.27 -8.24 -0.31
C THR A 19 24.04 -6.88 0.32
N VAL A 20 25.09 -6.32 0.94
CA VAL A 20 25.07 -4.99 1.57
C VAL A 20 26.19 -4.17 0.95
N GLU A 21 25.83 -3.11 0.25
CA GLU A 21 26.75 -2.25 -0.50
C GLU A 21 27.44 -1.21 0.41
N PRO A 22 28.45 -0.47 -0.09
CA PRO A 22 29.15 0.58 0.68
C PRO A 22 28.20 1.66 1.20
N PHE A 23 28.51 2.18 2.39
CA PHE A 23 27.79 3.29 3.05
C PHE A 23 26.32 3.00 3.40
N VAL A 24 25.92 1.74 3.40
CA VAL A 24 24.65 1.32 4.00
C VAL A 24 24.72 1.47 5.51
N TYR A 25 23.63 1.91 6.12
CA TYR A 25 23.46 1.97 7.57
C TYR A 25 22.36 1.00 8.02
N ILE A 26 22.70 0.04 8.85
CA ILE A 26 21.74 -0.89 9.47
C ILE A 26 21.84 -0.75 10.99
N ASP A 27 20.74 -0.34 11.59
CA ASP A 27 20.63 0.00 13.02
C ASP A 27 20.47 -1.25 13.91
N ASP A 28 20.44 -1.03 15.23
CA ASP A 28 20.07 -2.05 16.20
C ASP A 28 18.64 -2.55 16.01
N ASN A 29 18.33 -3.73 16.60
CA ASN A 29 16.97 -4.28 16.56
C ASN A 29 16.35 -4.39 15.15
N VAL A 30 17.20 -4.67 14.13
CA VAL A 30 16.80 -4.93 12.75
C VAL A 30 16.88 -6.42 12.45
N VAL A 31 15.86 -6.96 11.75
CA VAL A 31 15.88 -8.34 11.24
C VAL A 31 15.61 -8.31 9.74
N ILE A 32 16.53 -8.86 8.96
CA ILE A 32 16.47 -8.96 7.49
C ILE A 32 16.52 -10.43 7.10
N GLY A 33 15.58 -10.88 6.29
CA GLY A 33 15.54 -12.24 5.75
C GLY A 33 16.61 -12.49 4.68
N ASP A 34 16.58 -13.69 4.11
CA ASP A 34 17.59 -14.16 3.16
C ASP A 34 17.53 -13.45 1.80
N ASN A 35 18.65 -13.49 1.08
CA ASN A 35 18.78 -13.03 -0.31
C ASN A 35 18.40 -11.55 -0.53
N CYS A 36 18.44 -10.73 0.50
CA CYS A 36 18.15 -9.30 0.39
C CYS A 36 19.34 -8.55 -0.19
N HIS A 37 19.06 -7.49 -0.97
CA HIS A 37 20.07 -6.60 -1.53
C HIS A 37 19.81 -5.17 -1.03
N ILE A 38 20.72 -4.67 -0.21
CA ILE A 38 20.68 -3.31 0.33
C ILE A 38 21.76 -2.49 -0.37
N MET A 39 21.33 -1.54 -1.19
CA MET A 39 22.20 -0.76 -2.06
C MET A 39 22.78 0.46 -1.33
N ALA A 40 23.85 1.01 -1.89
CA ALA A 40 24.64 2.07 -1.26
C ALA A 40 23.79 3.25 -0.75
N HIS A 41 24.16 3.79 0.40
CA HIS A 41 23.51 4.90 1.11
C HIS A 41 22.05 4.63 1.56
N ALA A 42 21.55 3.41 1.47
CA ALA A 42 20.26 3.07 2.08
C ALA A 42 20.41 2.94 3.61
N SER A 43 19.33 3.22 4.32
CA SER A 43 19.25 3.08 5.77
C SER A 43 18.13 2.12 6.16
N VAL A 44 18.44 1.13 7.01
CA VAL A 44 17.46 0.24 7.63
C VAL A 44 17.50 0.48 9.13
N LEU A 45 16.41 1.05 9.66
CA LEU A 45 16.38 1.60 11.00
C LEU A 45 15.72 0.65 12.00
N SER A 46 15.95 0.92 13.28
CA SER A 46 15.49 0.12 14.42
C SER A 46 13.98 -0.19 14.37
N GLY A 47 13.62 -1.42 14.73
CA GLY A 47 12.24 -1.91 14.66
C GLY A 47 11.85 -2.50 13.30
N THR A 48 12.74 -2.54 12.30
CA THR A 48 12.45 -3.15 10.98
C THR A 48 12.51 -4.67 11.06
N ARG A 49 11.48 -5.32 10.50
CA ARG A 49 11.37 -6.76 10.28
C ARG A 49 11.07 -6.98 8.80
N MET A 50 12.05 -7.40 8.04
CA MET A 50 11.97 -7.55 6.59
C MET A 50 12.14 -9.02 6.20
N GLY A 51 11.25 -9.52 5.34
CA GLY A 51 11.30 -10.87 4.79
C GLY A 51 12.43 -11.07 3.79
N THR A 52 12.28 -12.04 2.90
CA THR A 52 13.30 -12.49 1.96
C THR A 52 13.24 -11.79 0.60
N ASN A 53 14.35 -11.83 -0.15
CA ASN A 53 14.44 -11.35 -1.55
C ASN A 53 14.06 -9.86 -1.76
N ASN A 54 14.12 -9.04 -0.73
CA ASN A 54 13.82 -7.61 -0.85
C ASN A 54 15.01 -6.85 -1.44
N LYS A 55 14.72 -5.83 -2.26
CA LYS A 55 15.71 -4.93 -2.86
C LYS A 55 15.48 -3.51 -2.36
N ILE A 56 16.43 -2.97 -1.64
CA ILE A 56 16.39 -1.61 -1.09
C ILE A 56 17.41 -0.77 -1.84
N HIS A 57 16.93 0.18 -2.64
CA HIS A 57 17.75 0.99 -3.52
C HIS A 57 18.39 2.18 -2.79
N HIS A 58 19.26 2.88 -3.50
CA HIS A 58 20.08 3.98 -3.01
C HIS A 58 19.28 5.06 -2.29
N GLY A 59 19.72 5.46 -1.13
CA GLY A 59 19.10 6.53 -0.34
C GLY A 59 17.72 6.21 0.25
N ALA A 60 17.20 5.01 0.07
CA ALA A 60 15.94 4.62 0.69
C ALA A 60 16.08 4.48 2.21
N VAL A 61 15.03 4.84 2.95
CA VAL A 61 14.97 4.73 4.42
C VAL A 61 13.82 3.81 4.80
N VAL A 62 14.16 2.66 5.37
CA VAL A 62 13.21 1.64 5.83
C VAL A 62 13.16 1.62 7.35
N GLY A 63 11.95 1.72 7.93
CA GLY A 63 11.77 1.79 9.38
C GLY A 63 12.00 3.19 9.97
N GLY A 64 11.86 4.24 9.14
CA GLY A 64 12.02 5.62 9.59
C GLY A 64 11.13 5.97 10.79
N ILE A 65 11.59 6.87 11.64
CA ILE A 65 10.81 7.40 12.77
C ILE A 65 9.52 8.04 12.25
N PRO A 66 8.36 7.80 12.87
CA PRO A 66 7.10 8.43 12.51
C PRO A 66 7.18 9.95 12.49
N GLN A 67 6.61 10.56 11.46
CA GLN A 67 6.47 12.02 11.37
C GLN A 67 5.18 12.48 12.04
N ASP A 68 4.95 12.04 13.27
CA ASP A 68 3.81 12.40 14.10
C ASP A 68 4.31 13.13 15.36
N LEU A 69 3.76 14.31 15.63
CA LEU A 69 4.10 15.10 16.82
C LEU A 69 3.79 14.40 18.16
N LYS A 70 2.93 13.37 18.13
CA LYS A 70 2.60 12.56 19.30
C LYS A 70 3.60 11.43 19.56
N PHE A 71 4.46 11.12 18.60
CA PHE A 71 5.48 10.10 18.77
C PHE A 71 6.52 10.56 19.80
N VAL A 72 6.69 9.79 20.86
CA VAL A 72 7.60 10.11 21.99
C VAL A 72 8.76 9.12 22.13
N GLY A 73 8.98 8.27 21.12
CA GLY A 73 10.09 7.30 21.10
C GLY A 73 9.68 5.90 21.52
N GLU A 74 8.40 5.57 21.51
CA GLU A 74 7.89 4.24 21.83
C GLU A 74 8.44 3.15 20.89
N GLU A 75 8.58 1.94 21.42
CA GLU A 75 9.00 0.77 20.65
C GLU A 75 7.91 0.32 19.69
N THR A 76 8.14 0.55 18.40
CA THR A 76 7.23 0.18 17.34
C THR A 76 7.98 -0.44 16.17
N THR A 77 7.26 -1.09 15.24
CA THR A 77 7.88 -1.84 14.14
C THR A 77 7.41 -1.38 12.76
N LEU A 78 8.25 -1.69 11.78
CA LEU A 78 7.86 -1.84 10.37
C LEU A 78 8.02 -3.31 10.01
N GLU A 79 6.94 -3.96 9.64
CA GLU A 79 6.92 -5.36 9.19
C GLU A 79 6.73 -5.40 7.68
N MET A 80 7.67 -5.97 6.94
CA MET A 80 7.64 -6.05 5.48
C MET A 80 7.85 -7.50 5.03
N GLY A 81 6.96 -7.99 4.15
CA GLY A 81 7.04 -9.32 3.56
C GLY A 81 8.18 -9.46 2.56
N ASP A 82 7.99 -10.35 1.59
CA ASP A 82 9.01 -10.81 0.66
C ASP A 82 8.93 -10.11 -0.71
N ASN A 83 10.05 -10.16 -1.46
CA ASN A 83 10.11 -9.76 -2.88
C ASN A 83 9.69 -8.31 -3.15
N ASN A 84 9.81 -7.41 -2.19
CA ASN A 84 9.51 -6.00 -2.40
C ASN A 84 10.69 -5.28 -3.05
N MET A 85 10.39 -4.33 -3.91
CA MET A 85 11.37 -3.42 -4.51
C MET A 85 11.10 -2.01 -3.99
N VAL A 86 12.01 -1.51 -3.17
CA VAL A 86 11.98 -0.15 -2.60
C VAL A 86 13.00 0.68 -3.37
N ARG A 87 12.53 1.55 -4.26
CA ARG A 87 13.36 2.34 -5.16
C ARG A 87 14.02 3.53 -4.44
N GLU A 88 14.72 4.33 -5.21
CA GLU A 88 15.59 5.40 -4.72
C GLU A 88 14.83 6.41 -3.85
N ASN A 89 15.41 6.78 -2.69
CA ASN A 89 14.90 7.79 -1.76
C ASN A 89 13.46 7.54 -1.26
N VAL A 90 12.96 6.32 -1.35
CA VAL A 90 11.69 5.94 -0.73
C VAL A 90 11.83 5.99 0.78
N THR A 91 10.79 6.45 1.47
CA THR A 91 10.74 6.44 2.94
C THR A 91 9.55 5.64 3.44
N LEU A 92 9.82 4.65 4.29
CA LEU A 92 8.82 3.81 4.94
C LEU A 92 8.93 4.02 6.44
N ASN A 93 7.93 4.65 7.06
CA ASN A 93 7.94 4.90 8.50
C ASN A 93 7.41 3.69 9.28
N ARG A 94 7.98 3.41 10.46
CA ARG A 94 7.43 2.46 11.41
C ARG A 94 6.16 3.00 12.07
N GLY A 95 5.46 2.18 12.86
CA GLY A 95 4.24 2.57 13.55
C GLY A 95 4.45 3.54 14.71
N THR A 96 3.33 4.02 15.26
CA THR A 96 3.24 4.76 16.52
C THR A 96 2.55 3.91 17.59
N ALA A 97 2.31 4.45 18.77
CA ALA A 97 1.52 3.81 19.81
C ALA A 97 0.07 3.49 19.38
N SER A 98 -0.44 4.10 18.29
CA SER A 98 -1.80 3.89 17.78
C SER A 98 -2.01 2.43 17.36
N LYS A 99 -1.12 1.89 16.51
CA LYS A 99 -1.20 0.50 16.03
C LYS A 99 0.05 -0.33 16.33
N GLY A 100 1.10 0.29 16.84
CA GLY A 100 2.38 -0.35 17.17
C GLY A 100 3.23 -0.71 15.97
N LYS A 101 2.66 -0.69 14.75
CA LYS A 101 3.38 -1.12 13.55
C LYS A 101 2.82 -0.57 12.25
N THR A 102 3.69 -0.42 11.27
CA THR A 102 3.37 -0.32 9.84
C THR A 102 3.57 -1.68 9.19
N VAL A 103 2.64 -2.12 8.35
CA VAL A 103 2.68 -3.44 7.71
C VAL A 103 2.72 -3.30 6.20
N ILE A 104 3.65 -4.00 5.56
CA ILE A 104 3.81 -4.05 4.11
C ILE A 104 3.82 -5.53 3.70
N GLY A 105 2.93 -5.91 2.80
CA GLY A 105 2.87 -7.26 2.25
C GLY A 105 4.05 -7.59 1.33
N SER A 106 3.83 -8.46 0.38
CA SER A 106 4.88 -8.98 -0.51
C SER A 106 4.67 -8.54 -1.96
N ASN A 107 5.74 -8.63 -2.77
CA ASN A 107 5.72 -8.37 -4.22
C ASN A 107 5.30 -6.93 -4.58
N ASN A 108 5.59 -5.96 -3.75
CA ASN A 108 5.27 -4.55 -3.99
C ASN A 108 6.42 -3.83 -4.70
N LEU A 109 6.06 -2.82 -5.49
CA LEU A 109 6.98 -1.85 -6.08
C LEU A 109 6.70 -0.46 -5.52
N PHE A 110 7.65 0.07 -4.76
CA PHE A 110 7.66 1.47 -4.31
C PHE A 110 8.62 2.23 -5.22
N MET A 111 8.07 3.09 -6.09
CA MET A 111 8.88 3.86 -7.02
C MET A 111 9.55 5.04 -6.32
N GLU A 112 10.51 5.66 -6.99
CA GLU A 112 11.38 6.69 -6.43
C GLU A 112 10.62 7.80 -5.69
N ASN A 113 11.20 8.28 -4.60
CA ASN A 113 10.67 9.38 -3.78
C ASN A 113 9.25 9.15 -3.22
N SER A 114 8.69 7.93 -3.28
CA SER A 114 7.40 7.65 -2.62
C SER A 114 7.57 7.60 -1.09
N HIS A 115 6.45 7.77 -0.38
CA HIS A 115 6.44 7.77 1.09
C HIS A 115 5.26 6.98 1.63
N ILE A 116 5.52 6.15 2.63
CA ILE A 116 4.50 5.45 3.43
C ILE A 116 4.58 5.96 4.86
N GLY A 117 3.50 6.59 5.32
CA GLY A 117 3.34 7.08 6.69
C GLY A 117 3.12 5.94 7.69
N HIS A 118 3.30 6.27 8.97
CA HIS A 118 3.18 5.37 10.11
C HIS A 118 1.83 4.66 10.20
N ASP A 119 1.78 3.49 10.82
CA ASP A 119 0.56 2.72 11.10
C ASP A 119 -0.24 2.32 9.86
N SER A 120 0.33 2.50 8.67
CA SER A 120 -0.32 2.12 7.41
C SER A 120 -0.21 0.61 7.16
N VAL A 121 -1.19 0.07 6.43
CA VAL A 121 -1.21 -1.33 5.99
C VAL A 121 -1.23 -1.35 4.46
N ILE A 122 -0.19 -1.88 3.85
CA ILE A 122 -0.06 -2.05 2.40
C ILE A 122 -0.13 -3.54 2.09
N GLY A 123 -1.08 -3.95 1.29
CA GLY A 123 -1.23 -5.34 0.85
C GLY A 123 -0.10 -5.81 -0.05
N SER A 124 -0.37 -6.84 -0.82
CA SER A 124 0.61 -7.46 -1.72
C SER A 124 0.36 -7.10 -3.19
N GLY A 125 1.41 -7.09 -4.00
CA GLY A 125 1.33 -6.83 -5.45
C GLY A 125 0.97 -5.40 -5.82
N CYS A 126 1.11 -4.45 -4.89
CA CYS A 126 0.83 -3.04 -5.10
C CYS A 126 1.96 -2.32 -5.86
N ILE A 127 1.59 -1.30 -6.63
CA ILE A 127 2.53 -0.38 -7.26
C ILE A 127 2.25 1.03 -6.74
N ILE A 128 3.24 1.58 -6.06
CA ILE A 128 3.20 2.95 -5.54
C ILE A 128 4.11 3.81 -6.41
N GLY A 129 3.50 4.65 -7.24
CA GLY A 129 4.17 5.45 -8.26
C GLY A 129 5.11 6.52 -7.69
N ASN A 130 5.94 7.05 -8.57
CA ASN A 130 6.95 8.06 -8.23
C ASN A 130 6.34 9.23 -7.45
N SER A 131 7.00 9.67 -6.40
CA SER A 131 6.62 10.83 -5.57
C SER A 131 5.21 10.75 -4.95
N THR A 132 4.56 9.59 -4.94
CA THR A 132 3.29 9.37 -4.24
C THR A 132 3.51 9.44 -2.73
N LYS A 133 2.61 10.16 -2.04
CA LYS A 133 2.69 10.35 -0.59
C LYS A 133 1.44 9.76 0.07
N ILE A 134 1.67 8.80 0.93
CA ILE A 134 0.63 8.12 1.71
C ILE A 134 0.80 8.56 3.16
N ALA A 135 -0.21 9.23 3.70
CA ALA A 135 -0.20 9.69 5.09
C ALA A 135 -0.32 8.51 6.07
N GLY A 136 -0.26 8.77 7.36
CA GLY A 136 -0.39 7.73 8.39
C GLY A 136 -1.77 7.05 8.40
N GLU A 137 -1.81 5.83 8.91
CA GLU A 137 -3.03 5.03 9.13
C GLU A 137 -3.87 4.76 7.86
N VAL A 138 -3.23 4.71 6.69
CA VAL A 138 -3.87 4.36 5.42
C VAL A 138 -3.82 2.84 5.21
N THR A 139 -4.93 2.27 4.75
CA THR A 139 -4.98 0.87 4.32
C THR A 139 -5.08 0.79 2.81
N ILE A 140 -4.16 0.08 2.16
CA ILE A 140 -4.20 -0.22 0.72
C ILE A 140 -4.25 -1.72 0.56
N SER A 141 -5.32 -2.22 -0.05
CA SER A 141 -5.51 -3.65 -0.29
C SER A 141 -4.68 -4.13 -1.49
N ASP A 142 -4.68 -5.44 -1.72
CA ASP A 142 -3.84 -6.10 -2.73
C ASP A 142 -4.03 -5.57 -4.15
N ASN A 143 -2.93 -5.57 -4.91
CA ASN A 143 -2.92 -5.28 -6.34
C ASN A 143 -3.41 -3.88 -6.73
N ALA A 144 -3.39 -2.93 -5.80
CA ALA A 144 -3.70 -1.53 -6.09
C ALA A 144 -2.52 -0.86 -6.84
N ILE A 145 -2.86 0.00 -7.79
CA ILE A 145 -1.89 0.80 -8.54
C ILE A 145 -2.17 2.28 -8.27
N LEU A 146 -1.27 2.92 -7.59
CA LEU A 146 -1.27 4.37 -7.42
C LEU A 146 -0.22 4.95 -8.37
N SER A 147 -0.67 5.71 -9.37
CA SER A 147 0.26 6.32 -10.33
C SER A 147 1.10 7.43 -9.67
N ALA A 148 1.95 8.09 -10.43
CA ALA A 148 2.86 9.10 -9.88
C ALA A 148 2.13 10.28 -9.21
N CYS A 149 2.71 10.84 -8.16
CA CYS A 149 2.26 12.06 -7.47
C CYS A 149 0.84 11.95 -6.87
N VAL A 150 0.38 10.77 -6.52
CA VAL A 150 -0.88 10.60 -5.79
C VAL A 150 -0.67 11.01 -4.32
N LEU A 151 -1.61 11.78 -3.77
CA LEU A 151 -1.62 12.19 -2.36
C LEU A 151 -2.80 11.50 -1.66
N VAL A 152 -2.52 10.67 -0.65
CA VAL A 152 -3.54 9.95 0.11
C VAL A 152 -3.65 10.51 1.51
N HIS A 153 -4.85 10.96 1.88
CA HIS A 153 -5.13 11.49 3.22
C HIS A 153 -5.14 10.36 4.26
N GLN A 154 -4.75 10.68 5.49
CA GLN A 154 -4.75 9.70 6.60
C GLN A 154 -6.15 9.07 6.83
N PHE A 155 -6.16 7.85 7.36
CA PHE A 155 -7.36 7.05 7.62
C PHE A 155 -8.16 6.66 6.36
N THR A 156 -7.56 6.70 5.18
CA THR A 156 -8.22 6.31 3.93
C THR A 156 -8.04 4.82 3.69
N HIS A 157 -9.10 4.15 3.22
CA HIS A 157 -9.08 2.77 2.77
C HIS A 157 -9.15 2.71 1.23
N ILE A 158 -8.21 2.00 0.61
CA ILE A 158 -8.14 1.78 -0.84
C ILE A 158 -8.28 0.29 -1.11
N GLY A 159 -9.34 -0.09 -1.82
CA GLY A 159 -9.65 -1.47 -2.14
C GLY A 159 -8.70 -2.11 -3.16
N SER A 160 -8.83 -3.42 -3.33
CA SER A 160 -7.98 -4.20 -4.24
C SER A 160 -8.25 -3.86 -5.70
N TYR A 161 -7.22 -4.03 -6.54
CA TYR A 161 -7.28 -3.87 -8.00
C TYR A 161 -7.69 -2.48 -8.48
N VAL A 162 -7.58 -1.49 -7.63
CA VAL A 162 -7.84 -0.08 -7.97
C VAL A 162 -6.71 0.49 -8.83
N MET A 163 -7.04 1.44 -9.69
CA MET A 163 -6.06 2.28 -10.39
C MET A 163 -6.35 3.75 -10.11
N LEU A 164 -5.41 4.45 -9.47
CA LEU A 164 -5.50 5.89 -9.25
C LEU A 164 -4.67 6.63 -10.30
N GLN A 165 -5.28 7.60 -10.98
CA GLN A 165 -4.60 8.48 -11.93
C GLN A 165 -3.53 9.32 -11.22
N GLY A 166 -2.41 9.59 -11.92
CA GLY A 166 -1.35 10.46 -11.42
C GLY A 166 -1.85 11.86 -11.06
N GLY A 167 -1.29 12.41 -9.99
CA GLY A 167 -1.67 13.72 -9.44
C GLY A 167 -2.98 13.74 -8.65
N SER A 168 -3.69 12.62 -8.50
CA SER A 168 -4.94 12.57 -7.75
C SER A 168 -4.75 12.84 -6.25
N ARG A 169 -5.71 13.58 -5.66
CA ARG A 169 -5.79 13.82 -4.21
C ARG A 169 -6.94 13.01 -3.64
N ILE A 170 -6.62 12.06 -2.78
CA ILE A 170 -7.57 11.08 -2.23
C ILE A 170 -7.85 11.42 -0.77
N ASN A 171 -9.09 11.75 -0.46
CA ASN A 171 -9.58 12.09 0.89
C ASN A 171 -10.83 11.29 1.30
N LYS A 172 -11.27 10.37 0.46
CA LYS A 172 -12.36 9.41 0.70
C LYS A 172 -11.90 8.00 0.36
N ASP A 173 -12.66 7.02 0.83
CA ASP A 173 -12.36 5.63 0.60
C ASP A 173 -12.62 5.24 -0.86
N ILE A 174 -11.78 4.36 -1.38
CA ILE A 174 -11.82 3.92 -2.77
C ILE A 174 -12.25 2.46 -2.81
N PRO A 175 -13.46 2.14 -3.23
CA PRO A 175 -13.89 0.74 -3.31
C PRO A 175 -13.13 -0.04 -4.39
N PRO A 176 -13.08 -1.38 -4.34
CA PRO A 176 -12.22 -2.21 -5.18
C PRO A 176 -12.56 -2.12 -6.68
N TYR A 177 -11.62 -2.52 -7.54
CA TYR A 177 -11.77 -2.73 -9.00
C TYR A 177 -11.92 -1.49 -9.87
N ILE A 178 -11.96 -0.29 -9.32
CA ILE A 178 -12.27 0.95 -10.07
C ILE A 178 -11.02 1.72 -10.50
N ILE A 179 -11.24 2.58 -11.47
CA ILE A 179 -10.34 3.69 -11.81
C ILE A 179 -10.87 4.95 -11.13
N VAL A 180 -9.96 5.68 -10.49
CA VAL A 180 -10.22 7.03 -9.98
C VAL A 180 -9.35 8.01 -10.76
N ALA A 181 -9.97 9.06 -11.28
CA ALA A 181 -9.32 10.08 -12.09
C ALA A 181 -9.99 11.44 -11.88
N ARG A 182 -9.47 12.46 -12.55
CA ARG A 182 -9.95 13.86 -12.54
C ARG A 182 -9.51 14.65 -11.29
N GLU A 183 -9.80 15.95 -11.33
CA GLU A 183 -9.62 16.89 -10.22
C GLU A 183 -10.92 17.69 -10.05
N PRO A 184 -11.64 17.58 -8.94
CA PRO A 184 -11.39 16.64 -7.85
C PRO A 184 -11.52 15.19 -8.28
N ALA A 185 -10.83 14.28 -7.56
CA ALA A 185 -10.82 12.85 -7.83
C ALA A 185 -12.24 12.26 -7.79
N LYS A 186 -12.59 11.45 -8.82
CA LYS A 186 -13.92 10.84 -8.98
C LYS A 186 -13.82 9.42 -9.55
N TYR A 187 -14.87 8.64 -9.33
CA TYR A 187 -15.09 7.39 -10.06
C TYR A 187 -15.02 7.61 -11.58
N SER A 188 -14.23 6.81 -12.27
CA SER A 188 -13.98 6.95 -13.71
C SER A 188 -14.09 5.61 -14.44
N GLY A 189 -14.93 4.71 -13.92
CA GLY A 189 -15.17 3.39 -14.49
C GLY A 189 -14.37 2.27 -13.82
N LEU A 190 -14.42 1.09 -14.40
CA LEU A 190 -13.72 -0.10 -13.91
C LEU A 190 -12.30 -0.16 -14.44
N ASN A 191 -11.40 -0.72 -13.67
CA ASN A 191 -10.05 -1.10 -14.09
C ASN A 191 -10.06 -2.38 -14.95
N ILE A 192 -10.82 -2.38 -16.04
CA ILE A 192 -11.05 -3.57 -16.89
C ILE A 192 -9.74 -4.17 -17.39
N VAL A 193 -8.79 -3.33 -17.81
CA VAL A 193 -7.49 -3.80 -18.30
C VAL A 193 -6.70 -4.50 -17.17
N GLY A 194 -6.67 -3.90 -16.00
CA GLY A 194 -6.02 -4.48 -14.82
C GLY A 194 -6.66 -5.80 -14.41
N LEU A 195 -7.98 -5.87 -14.36
CA LEU A 195 -8.73 -7.08 -14.02
C LEU A 195 -8.47 -8.21 -15.01
N ARG A 196 -8.52 -7.95 -16.32
CA ARG A 196 -8.21 -8.96 -17.35
C ARG A 196 -6.78 -9.49 -17.26
N ARG A 197 -5.80 -8.62 -17.02
CA ARG A 197 -4.39 -9.02 -16.82
C ARG A 197 -4.20 -9.91 -15.60
N ARG A 198 -5.10 -9.83 -14.63
CA ARG A 198 -5.11 -10.64 -13.40
C ARG A 198 -6.01 -11.86 -13.50
N GLY A 199 -6.56 -12.17 -14.69
CA GLY A 199 -7.31 -13.40 -14.96
C GLY A 199 -8.79 -13.36 -14.57
N PHE A 200 -9.37 -12.19 -14.29
CA PHE A 200 -10.81 -12.08 -14.05
C PHE A 200 -11.59 -12.47 -15.31
N SER A 201 -12.61 -13.31 -15.13
CA SER A 201 -13.49 -13.71 -16.23
C SER A 201 -14.35 -12.55 -16.73
N ASN A 202 -14.85 -12.66 -17.95
CA ASN A 202 -15.78 -11.64 -18.48
C ASN A 202 -17.09 -11.59 -17.67
N GLU A 203 -17.53 -12.70 -17.10
CA GLU A 203 -18.70 -12.81 -16.23
C GLU A 203 -18.48 -12.06 -14.92
N ALA A 204 -17.34 -12.25 -14.28
CA ALA A 204 -16.95 -11.51 -13.07
C ALA A 204 -16.89 -9.99 -13.34
N ILE A 205 -16.26 -9.58 -14.46
CA ILE A 205 -16.19 -8.16 -14.84
C ILE A 205 -17.58 -7.58 -15.10
N LYS A 206 -18.50 -8.34 -15.73
CA LYS A 206 -19.89 -7.90 -15.94
C LYS A 206 -20.66 -7.73 -14.63
N SER A 207 -20.50 -8.67 -13.68
CA SER A 207 -21.15 -8.56 -12.35
C SER A 207 -20.63 -7.39 -11.54
N ILE A 208 -19.32 -7.15 -11.53
CA ILE A 208 -18.71 -5.95 -10.92
C ILE A 208 -19.27 -4.68 -11.56
N HIS A 209 -19.37 -4.64 -12.90
CA HIS A 209 -19.90 -3.49 -13.62
C HIS A 209 -21.36 -3.21 -13.26
N ALA A 210 -22.20 -4.26 -13.20
CA ALA A 210 -23.59 -4.12 -12.80
C ALA A 210 -23.73 -3.54 -11.38
N ALA A 211 -22.93 -4.01 -10.43
CA ALA A 211 -22.91 -3.48 -9.07
C ALA A 211 -22.56 -1.98 -9.05
N TYR A 212 -21.50 -1.57 -9.75
CA TYR A 212 -21.09 -0.16 -9.79
C TYR A 212 -22.06 0.76 -10.52
N ARG A 213 -22.81 0.27 -11.51
CA ARG A 213 -23.93 1.02 -12.09
C ARG A 213 -25.00 1.35 -11.06
N HIS A 214 -25.32 0.41 -10.16
CA HIS A 214 -26.24 0.70 -9.06
C HIS A 214 -25.68 1.76 -8.11
N ILE A 215 -24.38 1.71 -7.80
CA ILE A 215 -23.75 2.64 -6.85
C ILE A 215 -23.59 4.05 -7.43
N TYR A 216 -23.14 4.18 -8.68
CA TYR A 216 -22.73 5.47 -9.24
C TYR A 216 -23.68 6.06 -10.30
N GLU A 217 -24.51 5.25 -10.95
CA GLU A 217 -25.33 5.71 -12.09
C GLU A 217 -26.85 5.72 -11.78
N SER A 218 -27.28 5.13 -10.66
CA SER A 218 -28.72 5.03 -10.34
C SER A 218 -29.32 6.31 -9.77
N GLY A 219 -28.52 7.31 -9.41
CA GLY A 219 -28.97 8.53 -8.75
C GLY A 219 -29.52 8.33 -7.31
N THR A 220 -29.33 7.14 -6.74
CA THR A 220 -29.76 6.83 -5.36
C THR A 220 -28.60 6.94 -4.37
N ILE A 221 -28.91 7.03 -3.08
CA ILE A 221 -27.88 6.98 -2.03
C ILE A 221 -27.24 5.58 -1.99
N VAL A 222 -25.97 5.52 -1.59
CA VAL A 222 -25.17 4.29 -1.62
C VAL A 222 -25.82 3.13 -0.87
N SER A 223 -26.40 3.37 0.32
CA SER A 223 -27.08 2.33 1.10
C SER A 223 -28.26 1.71 0.35
N THR A 224 -29.07 2.52 -0.35
CA THR A 224 -30.16 2.02 -1.21
C THR A 224 -29.63 1.23 -2.39
N ALA A 225 -28.53 1.66 -3.01
CA ALA A 225 -27.89 0.92 -4.08
C ALA A 225 -27.42 -0.47 -3.62
N ILE A 226 -26.78 -0.55 -2.45
CA ILE A 226 -26.35 -1.82 -1.84
C ILE A 226 -27.54 -2.74 -1.54
N ALA A 227 -28.63 -2.22 -0.98
CA ALA A 227 -29.85 -3.01 -0.75
C ALA A 227 -30.38 -3.63 -2.05
N ARG A 228 -30.47 -2.84 -3.12
CA ARG A 228 -30.90 -3.33 -4.45
C ARG A 228 -29.97 -4.40 -5.04
N ILE A 229 -28.64 -4.25 -4.84
CA ILE A 229 -27.68 -5.26 -5.30
C ILE A 229 -27.93 -6.58 -4.56
N LYS A 230 -28.15 -6.56 -3.25
CA LYS A 230 -28.46 -7.74 -2.44
C LYS A 230 -29.79 -8.40 -2.86
N GLU A 231 -30.82 -7.60 -3.10
CA GLU A 231 -32.15 -8.06 -3.52
C GLU A 231 -32.14 -8.68 -4.93
N SER A 232 -31.20 -8.30 -5.80
CA SER A 232 -31.10 -8.85 -7.16
C SER A 232 -30.76 -10.35 -7.19
N GLY A 233 -30.27 -10.91 -6.09
CA GLY A 233 -29.88 -12.32 -5.96
C GLY A 233 -28.62 -12.69 -6.77
N ASN A 234 -27.97 -11.74 -7.41
CA ASN A 234 -26.80 -11.97 -8.29
C ASN A 234 -25.50 -11.51 -7.62
N VAL A 235 -25.28 -11.96 -6.39
CA VAL A 235 -24.12 -11.59 -5.58
C VAL A 235 -23.00 -12.61 -5.81
N THR A 236 -22.04 -12.26 -6.68
CA THR A 236 -20.80 -13.04 -6.84
C THR A 236 -19.79 -12.70 -5.74
N PRO A 237 -18.71 -13.49 -5.53
CA PRO A 237 -17.69 -13.16 -4.54
C PRO A 237 -17.10 -11.75 -4.71
N GLU A 238 -16.93 -11.29 -5.95
CA GLU A 238 -16.44 -9.94 -6.23
C GLU A 238 -17.44 -8.86 -5.82
N VAL A 239 -18.73 -9.12 -6.05
CA VAL A 239 -19.81 -8.20 -5.65
C VAL A 239 -19.96 -8.19 -4.13
N GLU A 240 -19.83 -9.34 -3.47
CA GLU A 240 -19.81 -9.43 -2.01
C GLU A 240 -18.65 -8.59 -1.41
N TYR A 241 -17.46 -8.67 -2.00
CA TYR A 241 -16.33 -7.85 -1.57
C TYR A 241 -16.60 -6.34 -1.73
N ILE A 242 -17.30 -5.91 -2.79
CA ILE A 242 -17.73 -4.51 -2.94
C ILE A 242 -18.69 -4.11 -1.81
N ILE A 243 -19.69 -4.96 -1.53
CA ILE A 243 -20.67 -4.73 -0.46
C ILE A 243 -19.97 -4.62 0.89
N ASP A 244 -19.11 -5.58 1.20
CA ASP A 244 -18.35 -5.62 2.45
C ASP A 244 -17.45 -4.39 2.62
N PHE A 245 -16.78 -3.97 1.56
CA PHE A 245 -15.99 -2.75 1.59
C PHE A 245 -16.84 -1.53 1.94
N VAL A 246 -17.99 -1.38 1.30
CA VAL A 246 -18.86 -0.21 1.50
C VAL A 246 -19.51 -0.21 2.90
N GLU A 247 -19.93 -1.37 3.41
CA GLU A 247 -20.69 -1.47 4.67
C GLU A 247 -19.80 -1.61 5.92
N LYS A 248 -18.63 -2.27 5.78
CA LYS A 248 -17.83 -2.69 6.94
C LYS A 248 -16.46 -2.00 7.01
N VAL A 249 -15.90 -1.60 5.87
CA VAL A 249 -14.53 -1.07 5.79
C VAL A 249 -14.53 0.45 5.63
N SER A 250 -15.42 1.00 4.80
CA SER A 250 -15.41 2.43 4.51
C SER A 250 -15.89 3.26 5.71
N GLU A 251 -14.99 4.06 6.27
CA GLU A 251 -15.27 4.96 7.40
C GLU A 251 -15.46 6.41 6.94
N ARG A 252 -14.80 6.81 5.83
CA ARG A 252 -14.82 8.19 5.30
C ARG A 252 -15.88 8.40 4.23
N GLY A 253 -16.67 7.38 3.91
CA GLY A 253 -17.54 7.32 2.75
C GLY A 253 -16.74 7.16 1.45
N ILE A 254 -17.33 6.50 0.47
CA ILE A 254 -16.66 6.20 -0.80
C ILE A 254 -16.57 7.44 -1.70
N ILE A 255 -15.58 7.41 -2.61
CA ILE A 255 -15.42 8.42 -3.66
C ILE A 255 -16.68 8.52 -4.52
N GLY A 256 -17.05 9.71 -4.95
CA GLY A 256 -18.23 9.96 -5.81
C GLY A 256 -17.89 10.14 -7.28
#